data_b5fb0673fadcb2f0079feb225413b6d6
#
_entry.id   b5fb0673fadcb2f0079feb225413b6d6
#
_cell.length_a   1.000
_cell.length_b   1.000
_cell.length_c   1.000
_cell.angle_alpha   90.00
_cell.angle_beta   90.00
_cell.angle_gamma   90.00
#
_symmetry.space_group_name_H-M   'P 1'
#
loop_
_entity.id
_entity.type
_entity.pdbx_description
1 polymer ?
#
loop_
_entity_poly.entity_id
_entity_poly.type
_entity_poly.pdbx_seq_one_letter_code
_entity_poly.pdbx_strand_id
1 'polypeptide(L)'
;MKKFLAVFLSLVIFVMIIAPISAMAEDTCKCDTVPIIYVRGRATILTDKDDPSSETLPYVPDGFVENALKELVPVYTKGYLTNDFSEFKALFTKYMAEAYKDFALDNNGEIANNSGYKTADYWKNNPIYDIHKPSNDVTTPEGATNELYKYFYQYDCRLDPCSIADDLHEYIQAVKEVTGHSRIKVLARCLGTTILSAYLVEYGWEDIDDIVLYNPICFGTEVTNSLFNGEMHFDADAVDFFANQNLDESLPLTLLKEVITLSNKLNGLGMTMDYFNKTATKVAKYVTPDVMRVCYGTTPGYWSMVSADRFESARDYIFEGVEEEYAGLIKKINDYHEKVGSKLTTLYKDIKADGVNVSIIAKYGYQLYPVVYNADRQSDMIVTCEQQAPGTTTAPIGKKLSDDYVAQAKQNGTDKYISPDLAVDASTTLFPDSTWYIQNMKHNCYPRILCPFIYQLLRHDGEPMTVFSDENYPQYIIYEGEENNGDTIRPMTREDKGNPLERPGFFDLIKKLIVNVLKIIIETLGKLFK
;
A
#
# COMPACT_ATOMS: atom_id res chain seq x y z
N MET A 1 -45.91 36.45 32.04
CA MET A 1 -46.36 35.57 30.95
C MET A 1 -45.76 35.92 29.58
N LYS A 2 -45.94 37.12 29.02
CA LYS A 2 -45.42 37.47 27.68
C LYS A 2 -43.89 37.34 27.53
N LYS A 3 -43.09 37.70 28.54
CA LYS A 3 -41.62 37.54 28.50
C LYS A 3 -41.16 36.06 28.60
N PHE A 4 -41.89 35.24 29.34
CA PHE A 4 -41.61 33.80 29.44
C PHE A 4 -41.94 33.07 28.15
N LEU A 5 -43.04 33.46 27.48
CA LEU A 5 -43.43 32.89 26.20
C LEU A 5 -42.45 33.29 25.09
N ALA A 6 -41.90 34.53 25.10
CA ALA A 6 -40.91 34.97 24.13
C ALA A 6 -39.56 34.21 24.31
N VAL A 7 -39.11 33.98 25.54
CA VAL A 7 -37.89 33.19 25.83
C VAL A 7 -38.08 31.73 25.45
N PHE A 8 -39.26 31.17 25.73
CA PHE A 8 -39.58 29.77 25.35
C PHE A 8 -39.67 29.62 23.83
N LEU A 9 -40.31 30.52 23.09
CA LEU A 9 -40.31 30.53 21.63
C LEU A 9 -38.89 30.69 21.04
N SER A 10 -38.07 31.54 21.61
CA SER A 10 -36.67 31.73 21.19
C SER A 10 -35.83 30.46 21.43
N LEU A 11 -36.07 29.77 22.57
CA LEU A 11 -35.40 28.48 22.84
C LEU A 11 -35.87 27.37 21.88
N VAL A 12 -37.16 27.30 21.53
CA VAL A 12 -37.71 26.35 20.58
C VAL A 12 -37.18 26.62 19.17
N ILE A 13 -37.09 27.88 18.76
CA ILE A 13 -36.49 28.27 17.48
C ILE A 13 -34.99 27.93 17.47
N PHE A 14 -34.27 28.16 18.59
CA PHE A 14 -32.84 27.84 18.71
C PHE A 14 -32.59 26.34 18.70
N VAL A 15 -33.46 25.53 19.31
CA VAL A 15 -33.39 24.06 19.25
C VAL A 15 -33.73 23.53 17.85
N MET A 16 -34.63 24.19 17.11
CA MET A 16 -34.93 23.86 15.71
C MET A 16 -33.82 24.28 14.72
N ILE A 17 -32.96 25.22 15.09
CA ILE A 17 -31.83 25.67 14.27
C ILE A 17 -30.55 24.85 14.60
N ILE A 18 -30.47 24.24 15.79
CA ILE A 18 -29.29 23.46 16.25
C ILE A 18 -29.48 21.94 16.11
N ALA A 19 -30.70 21.48 15.90
CA ALA A 19 -30.87 20.13 15.40
C ALA A 19 -30.43 20.14 13.93
N PRO A 20 -29.29 19.54 13.54
CA PRO A 20 -29.14 19.16 12.16
C PRO A 20 -30.29 18.17 11.94
N ILE A 21 -31.31 18.59 11.21
CA ILE A 21 -32.17 17.65 10.53
C ILE A 21 -31.20 17.07 9.49
N SER A 22 -30.51 16.01 9.83
CA SER A 22 -30.08 15.02 8.88
C SER A 22 -31.39 14.43 8.34
N ALA A 23 -32.06 15.20 7.45
CA ALA A 23 -33.00 14.63 6.54
C ALA A 23 -32.15 13.70 5.70
N MET A 24 -32.08 12.42 6.08
CA MET A 24 -31.61 11.38 5.17
C MET A 24 -32.41 11.60 3.90
N ALA A 25 -31.75 11.96 2.82
CA ALA A 25 -32.40 12.13 1.55
C ALA A 25 -33.11 10.80 1.27
N GLU A 26 -34.42 10.85 1.07
CA GLU A 26 -35.21 9.65 0.79
C GLU A 26 -34.77 9.15 -0.58
N ASP A 27 -34.42 7.85 -0.70
CA ASP A 27 -34.06 7.25 -1.98
C ASP A 27 -35.15 7.48 -3.00
N THR A 28 -34.81 8.11 -4.11
CA THR A 28 -35.73 8.24 -5.26
C THR A 28 -35.71 6.97 -6.10
N CYS A 29 -34.62 6.20 -6.08
CA CYS A 29 -34.54 4.86 -6.64
C CYS A 29 -35.05 3.83 -5.61
N LYS A 30 -35.83 2.85 -6.09
CA LYS A 30 -36.39 1.75 -5.29
C LYS A 30 -35.73 0.40 -5.59
N CYS A 31 -34.62 0.38 -6.29
CA CYS A 31 -33.87 -0.85 -6.51
C CYS A 31 -32.95 -1.17 -5.33
N ASP A 32 -32.60 -2.44 -5.17
CA ASP A 32 -31.73 -2.90 -4.06
C ASP A 32 -30.24 -2.77 -4.40
N THR A 33 -29.90 -2.12 -5.53
CA THR A 33 -28.51 -2.04 -6.02
C THR A 33 -27.88 -0.69 -5.67
N VAL A 34 -27.42 -0.54 -4.45
CA VAL A 34 -26.66 0.64 -3.97
C VAL A 34 -25.35 0.80 -4.77
N PRO A 35 -24.97 1.99 -5.24
CA PRO A 35 -23.76 2.19 -6.03
C PRO A 35 -22.49 1.89 -5.23
N ILE A 36 -21.50 1.26 -5.89
CA ILE A 36 -20.17 0.99 -5.34
C ILE A 36 -19.21 2.05 -5.86
N ILE A 37 -18.62 2.83 -4.96
CA ILE A 37 -17.56 3.76 -5.29
C ILE A 37 -16.21 3.05 -5.13
N TYR A 38 -15.43 2.97 -6.20
CA TYR A 38 -14.07 2.44 -6.14
C TYR A 38 -13.04 3.56 -6.03
N VAL A 39 -12.45 3.73 -4.86
CA VAL A 39 -11.34 4.68 -4.61
C VAL A 39 -10.03 4.00 -4.96
N ARG A 40 -9.41 4.45 -6.06
CA ARG A 40 -8.19 3.87 -6.62
C ARG A 40 -7.01 3.99 -5.64
N GLY A 41 -6.06 3.04 -5.76
CA GLY A 41 -4.72 3.18 -5.20
C GLY A 41 -3.86 4.18 -5.96
N ARG A 42 -2.56 4.22 -5.60
CA ARG A 42 -1.58 5.08 -6.26
C ARG A 42 -1.63 4.91 -7.78
N ALA A 43 -1.67 6.01 -8.48
CA ALA A 43 -1.38 6.05 -9.89
C ALA A 43 0.05 6.55 -10.12
N THR A 44 0.71 6.01 -11.14
CA THR A 44 2.11 6.31 -11.45
C THR A 44 2.27 7.20 -12.67
N ILE A 45 1.19 7.45 -13.41
CA ILE A 45 1.22 8.16 -14.68
C ILE A 45 0.82 9.61 -14.44
N LEU A 46 1.77 10.52 -14.63
CA LEU A 46 1.53 11.96 -14.70
C LEU A 46 1.26 12.32 -16.15
N THR A 47 0.44 13.33 -16.38
CA THR A 47 0.21 13.91 -17.70
C THR A 47 0.63 15.38 -17.70
N ASP A 48 1.04 15.90 -18.84
CA ASP A 48 1.14 17.34 -19.03
C ASP A 48 -0.28 17.93 -18.99
N LYS A 49 -0.48 19.01 -18.24
CA LYS A 49 -1.80 19.67 -18.15
C LYS A 49 -2.24 20.27 -19.50
N ASP A 50 -1.30 20.67 -20.32
CA ASP A 50 -1.56 21.24 -21.65
C ASP A 50 -1.69 20.15 -22.73
N ASP A 51 -1.16 18.95 -22.49
CA ASP A 51 -1.31 17.78 -23.35
C ASP A 51 -1.68 16.52 -22.52
N PRO A 52 -2.96 16.32 -22.20
CA PRO A 52 -3.42 15.15 -21.45
C PRO A 52 -3.18 13.80 -22.15
N SER A 53 -2.77 13.80 -23.41
CA SER A 53 -2.39 12.60 -24.15
C SER A 53 -0.93 12.22 -23.91
N SER A 54 -0.09 13.16 -23.44
CA SER A 54 1.28 12.88 -23.06
C SER A 54 1.31 12.23 -21.68
N GLU A 55 1.64 10.95 -21.64
CA GLU A 55 1.87 10.24 -20.39
C GLU A 55 3.35 10.40 -20.01
N THR A 56 3.61 11.21 -19.00
CA THR A 56 4.93 11.29 -18.38
C THR A 56 4.97 10.44 -17.12
N LEU A 57 5.75 9.39 -17.18
CA LEU A 57 6.24 8.74 -15.96
C LEU A 57 7.26 9.66 -15.28
N PRO A 58 7.59 9.49 -13.98
CA PRO A 58 8.87 9.95 -13.44
C PRO A 58 9.96 9.34 -14.35
N TYR A 59 10.39 10.10 -15.33
CA TYR A 59 11.19 9.58 -16.44
C TYR A 59 12.66 9.76 -16.11
N VAL A 60 13.32 8.64 -15.95
CA VAL A 60 14.77 8.59 -15.93
C VAL A 60 15.23 8.38 -17.37
N PRO A 61 15.87 9.38 -18.02
CA PRO A 61 16.33 9.25 -19.40
C PRO A 61 17.24 8.04 -19.61
N ASP A 62 17.23 7.46 -20.80
CA ASP A 62 18.14 6.38 -21.14
C ASP A 62 19.60 6.77 -20.85
N GLY A 63 20.34 5.92 -20.17
CA GLY A 63 21.71 6.19 -19.73
C GLY A 63 21.86 7.11 -18.52
N PHE A 64 20.78 7.68 -17.98
CA PHE A 64 20.85 8.54 -16.80
C PHE A 64 21.48 7.82 -15.59
N VAL A 65 20.99 6.61 -15.28
CA VAL A 65 21.51 5.81 -14.15
C VAL A 65 22.99 5.47 -14.36
N GLU A 66 23.37 5.08 -15.56
CA GLU A 66 24.77 4.77 -15.89
C GLU A 66 25.67 5.99 -15.73
N ASN A 67 25.24 7.17 -16.21
CA ASN A 67 25.97 8.41 -16.06
C ASN A 67 26.07 8.85 -14.60
N ALA A 68 24.94 8.77 -13.86
CA ALA A 68 24.93 9.06 -12.44
C ALA A 68 25.90 8.17 -11.65
N LEU A 69 25.92 6.87 -11.93
CA LEU A 69 26.85 5.93 -11.27
C LEU A 69 28.30 6.24 -11.60
N LYS A 70 28.64 6.61 -12.83
CA LYS A 70 30.01 7.00 -13.22
C LYS A 70 30.54 8.18 -12.39
N GLU A 71 29.69 9.13 -12.05
CA GLU A 71 30.06 10.30 -11.25
C GLU A 71 29.94 10.03 -9.75
N LEU A 72 28.92 9.34 -9.29
CA LEU A 72 28.65 9.10 -7.86
C LEU A 72 29.65 8.13 -7.24
N VAL A 73 30.07 7.06 -7.94
CA VAL A 73 30.97 6.06 -7.38
C VAL A 73 32.34 6.63 -6.98
N PRO A 74 33.02 7.44 -7.82
CA PRO A 74 34.28 8.08 -7.42
C PRO A 74 34.14 9.01 -6.21
N VAL A 75 33.05 9.82 -6.19
CA VAL A 75 32.80 10.79 -5.12
C VAL A 75 32.44 10.07 -3.81
N TYR A 76 31.65 8.99 -3.87
CA TYR A 76 31.38 8.13 -2.73
C TYR A 76 32.67 7.50 -2.17
N THR A 77 33.54 6.97 -3.06
CA THR A 77 34.82 6.37 -2.68
C THR A 77 35.75 7.41 -2.02
N LYS A 78 35.80 8.63 -2.55
CA LYS A 78 36.53 9.74 -1.93
C LYS A 78 35.98 10.05 -0.54
N GLY A 79 34.64 10.17 -0.42
CA GLY A 79 33.97 10.41 0.85
C GLY A 79 34.28 9.32 1.89
N TYR A 80 34.31 8.06 1.47
CA TYR A 80 34.68 6.94 2.32
C TYR A 80 36.14 7.05 2.84
N LEU A 81 37.08 7.43 1.96
CA LEU A 81 38.51 7.56 2.32
C LEU A 81 38.76 8.78 3.21
N THR A 82 38.04 9.86 3.02
CA THR A 82 38.22 11.14 3.76
C THR A 82 37.25 11.27 4.95
N ASN A 83 36.29 10.39 5.10
CA ASN A 83 35.16 10.50 6.03
C ASN A 83 34.34 11.81 5.85
N ASP A 84 34.31 12.35 4.62
CA ASP A 84 33.52 13.53 4.22
C ASP A 84 32.66 13.20 2.99
N PHE A 85 31.35 13.11 3.18
CA PHE A 85 30.36 12.77 2.16
C PHE A 85 29.61 14.01 1.63
N SER A 86 30.07 15.22 1.88
CA SER A 86 29.40 16.46 1.47
C SER A 86 29.26 16.57 -0.05
N GLU A 87 30.31 16.24 -0.78
CA GLU A 87 30.31 16.24 -2.26
C GLU A 87 29.38 15.14 -2.81
N PHE A 88 29.38 13.95 -2.19
CA PHE A 88 28.46 12.88 -2.56
C PHE A 88 27.00 13.29 -2.32
N LYS A 89 26.71 13.88 -1.15
CA LYS A 89 25.37 14.36 -0.82
C LYS A 89 24.87 15.38 -1.85
N ALA A 90 25.65 16.39 -2.15
CA ALA A 90 25.30 17.42 -3.10
C ALA A 90 25.04 16.85 -4.53
N LEU A 91 25.92 15.95 -4.99
CA LEU A 91 25.80 15.35 -6.30
C LEU A 91 24.60 14.39 -6.38
N PHE A 92 24.40 13.57 -5.35
CA PHE A 92 23.27 12.63 -5.31
C PHE A 92 21.93 13.37 -5.23
N THR A 93 21.82 14.41 -4.39
CA THR A 93 20.63 15.27 -4.33
C THR A 93 20.33 15.92 -5.69
N LYS A 94 21.36 16.39 -6.40
CA LYS A 94 21.21 16.95 -7.76
C LYS A 94 20.62 15.92 -8.74
N TYR A 95 21.13 14.69 -8.74
CA TYR A 95 20.59 13.63 -9.60
C TYR A 95 19.15 13.27 -9.23
N MET A 96 18.84 13.20 -7.92
CA MET A 96 17.47 12.95 -7.47
C MET A 96 16.53 14.08 -7.84
N ALA A 97 16.95 15.34 -7.70
CA ALA A 97 16.16 16.50 -8.13
C ALA A 97 15.84 16.46 -9.63
N GLU A 98 16.81 16.09 -10.47
CA GLU A 98 16.59 15.96 -11.90
C GLU A 98 15.65 14.80 -12.26
N ALA A 99 15.81 13.65 -11.59
CA ALA A 99 14.97 12.47 -11.81
C ALA A 99 13.52 12.69 -11.36
N TYR A 100 13.29 13.50 -10.33
CA TYR A 100 11.97 13.70 -9.74
C TYR A 100 11.38 15.09 -10.01
N LYS A 101 12.00 15.90 -10.88
CA LYS A 101 11.56 17.28 -11.18
C LYS A 101 10.08 17.41 -11.57
N ASP A 102 9.55 16.41 -12.27
CA ASP A 102 8.17 16.40 -12.71
C ASP A 102 7.22 15.74 -11.68
N PHE A 103 7.78 15.02 -10.72
CA PHE A 103 7.03 14.34 -9.68
C PHE A 103 6.94 15.15 -8.38
N ALA A 104 8.04 15.78 -7.95
CA ALA A 104 8.09 16.54 -6.72
C ALA A 104 7.12 17.73 -6.75
N LEU A 105 6.56 18.05 -5.62
CA LEU A 105 5.76 19.25 -5.39
C LEU A 105 6.65 20.40 -4.87
N ASP A 106 6.12 21.60 -4.78
CA ASP A 106 6.82 22.73 -4.17
C ASP A 106 6.92 22.60 -2.63
N ASN A 107 7.55 23.58 -2.00
CA ASN A 107 7.74 23.61 -0.54
C ASN A 107 6.45 23.76 0.27
N ASN A 108 5.32 24.01 -0.38
CA ASN A 108 3.99 24.03 0.22
C ASN A 108 3.21 22.73 -0.05
N GLY A 109 3.80 21.77 -0.77
CA GLY A 109 3.11 20.56 -1.21
C GLY A 109 2.06 20.86 -2.28
N GLU A 110 2.34 21.81 -3.17
CA GLU A 110 1.49 22.18 -4.31
C GLU A 110 2.18 21.87 -5.65
N ILE A 111 1.39 21.71 -6.71
CA ILE A 111 1.90 21.46 -8.04
C ILE A 111 2.53 22.74 -8.60
N ALA A 112 3.87 22.80 -8.68
CA ALA A 112 4.61 23.96 -9.17
C ALA A 112 4.90 23.91 -10.66
N ASN A 113 4.83 22.74 -11.28
CA ASN A 113 5.10 22.54 -12.71
C ASN A 113 3.82 22.26 -13.49
N ASN A 114 3.92 22.07 -14.80
CA ASN A 114 2.78 21.74 -15.66
C ASN A 114 2.38 20.25 -15.58
N SER A 115 3.08 19.43 -14.81
CA SER A 115 2.71 18.03 -14.60
C SER A 115 1.47 17.94 -13.71
N GLY A 116 0.54 17.12 -14.10
CA GLY A 116 -0.64 16.78 -13.32
C GLY A 116 -0.96 15.31 -13.51
N TYR A 117 -1.64 14.75 -12.54
CA TYR A 117 -2.35 13.52 -12.75
C TYR A 117 -3.67 13.85 -13.45
N LYS A 118 -4.26 12.90 -14.20
CA LYS A 118 -5.66 13.00 -14.64
C LYS A 118 -6.54 13.04 -13.39
N THR A 119 -6.75 14.27 -12.88
CA THR A 119 -7.32 14.57 -11.58
C THR A 119 -8.85 14.59 -11.62
N ALA A 120 -9.44 15.36 -10.76
CA ALA A 120 -10.87 15.63 -10.66
C ALA A 120 -11.55 15.95 -12.00
N ASP A 121 -10.88 16.62 -12.92
CA ASP A 121 -11.39 16.85 -14.26
C ASP A 121 -11.53 15.56 -15.09
N TYR A 122 -10.84 14.48 -14.71
CA TYR A 122 -10.99 13.20 -15.38
C TYR A 122 -12.36 12.57 -15.12
N TRP A 123 -12.84 12.54 -13.88
CA TRP A 123 -14.16 12.00 -13.57
C TRP A 123 -15.29 12.93 -14.05
N LYS A 124 -15.08 14.27 -14.03
CA LYS A 124 -16.03 15.24 -14.62
C LYS A 124 -16.26 15.00 -16.11
N ASN A 125 -15.25 14.49 -16.81
CA ASN A 125 -15.31 14.15 -18.23
C ASN A 125 -15.69 12.68 -18.49
N ASN A 126 -15.70 11.82 -17.49
CA ASN A 126 -16.18 10.44 -17.61
C ASN A 126 -17.66 10.40 -17.25
N PRO A 127 -18.48 9.74 -18.06
CA PRO A 127 -19.89 9.64 -17.75
C PRO A 127 -20.09 8.86 -16.44
N ILE A 128 -20.79 9.47 -15.50
CA ILE A 128 -21.34 8.76 -14.34
C ILE A 128 -22.57 8.01 -14.84
N TYR A 129 -22.58 6.69 -14.71
CA TYR A 129 -23.62 5.85 -15.28
C TYR A 129 -24.85 5.79 -14.38
N ASP A 130 -26.02 6.09 -14.93
CA ASP A 130 -27.32 5.85 -14.31
C ASP A 130 -27.72 4.37 -14.48
N ILE A 131 -26.97 3.47 -13.85
CA ILE A 131 -27.23 2.03 -13.86
C ILE A 131 -27.28 1.52 -12.43
N HIS A 132 -28.47 1.15 -11.98
CA HIS A 132 -28.72 0.69 -10.62
C HIS A 132 -28.58 -0.83 -10.46
N LYS A 133 -28.68 -1.59 -11.55
CA LYS A 133 -28.54 -3.06 -11.52
C LYS A 133 -27.29 -3.50 -12.25
N PRO A 134 -26.64 -4.58 -11.81
CA PRO A 134 -25.55 -5.16 -12.57
C PRO A 134 -26.00 -5.49 -13.99
N SER A 135 -25.21 -5.06 -14.97
CA SER A 135 -25.45 -5.30 -16.39
C SER A 135 -24.74 -6.57 -16.90
N ASN A 136 -23.81 -7.11 -16.08
CA ASN A 136 -22.99 -8.27 -16.42
C ASN A 136 -23.20 -9.39 -15.40
N ASP A 137 -22.79 -10.60 -15.78
CA ASP A 137 -22.73 -11.73 -14.85
C ASP A 137 -21.59 -11.53 -13.84
N VAL A 138 -21.94 -11.06 -12.65
CA VAL A 138 -21.00 -10.75 -11.57
C VAL A 138 -20.40 -11.99 -10.90
N THR A 139 -20.84 -13.17 -11.27
CA THR A 139 -20.18 -14.43 -10.84
C THR A 139 -18.90 -14.70 -11.64
N THR A 140 -18.73 -14.02 -12.76
CA THR A 140 -17.51 -14.08 -13.58
C THR A 140 -16.52 -12.97 -13.19
N PRO A 141 -15.21 -13.22 -13.31
CA PRO A 141 -14.18 -12.21 -13.01
C PRO A 141 -14.34 -10.93 -13.84
N GLU A 142 -14.71 -11.03 -15.12
CA GLU A 142 -14.91 -9.88 -15.99
C GLU A 142 -16.17 -9.08 -15.60
N GLY A 143 -17.30 -9.77 -15.40
CA GLY A 143 -18.55 -9.12 -15.02
C GLY A 143 -18.44 -8.40 -13.68
N ALA A 144 -17.87 -9.04 -12.66
CA ALA A 144 -17.61 -8.43 -11.36
C ALA A 144 -16.65 -7.23 -11.47
N THR A 145 -15.59 -7.34 -12.29
CA THR A 145 -14.66 -6.23 -12.53
C THR A 145 -15.39 -5.03 -13.10
N ASN A 146 -16.24 -5.24 -14.11
CA ASN A 146 -16.98 -4.16 -14.74
C ASN A 146 -17.90 -3.44 -13.75
N GLU A 147 -18.56 -4.18 -12.84
CA GLU A 147 -19.42 -3.57 -11.83
C GLU A 147 -18.63 -2.82 -10.75
N LEU A 148 -17.51 -3.38 -10.27
CA LEU A 148 -16.64 -2.72 -9.28
C LEU A 148 -16.00 -1.44 -9.81
N TYR A 149 -15.73 -1.36 -11.12
CA TYR A 149 -15.09 -0.20 -11.76
C TYR A 149 -16.09 0.81 -12.37
N LYS A 150 -17.39 0.61 -12.18
CA LYS A 150 -18.44 1.48 -12.76
C LYS A 150 -18.34 2.93 -12.26
N TYR A 151 -18.14 3.13 -10.96
CA TYR A 151 -17.95 4.45 -10.35
C TYR A 151 -16.52 4.52 -9.79
N PHE A 152 -15.60 4.78 -10.70
CA PHE A 152 -14.15 4.70 -10.44
C PHE A 152 -13.59 6.10 -10.20
N TYR A 153 -13.16 6.36 -8.95
CA TYR A 153 -12.56 7.63 -8.56
C TYR A 153 -11.04 7.58 -8.66
N GLN A 154 -10.46 8.57 -9.34
CA GLN A 154 -9.03 8.76 -9.49
C GLN A 154 -8.62 10.15 -9.00
N TYR A 155 -7.41 10.28 -8.52
CA TYR A 155 -6.88 11.51 -7.92
C TYR A 155 -5.36 11.60 -8.09
N ASP A 156 -4.79 12.79 -7.88
CA ASP A 156 -3.34 12.96 -7.80
C ASP A 156 -2.83 12.51 -6.43
N CYS A 157 -2.19 11.35 -6.40
CA CYS A 157 -1.72 10.72 -5.17
C CYS A 157 -0.59 11.47 -4.43
N ARG A 158 -0.08 12.57 -5.01
CA ARG A 158 0.96 13.40 -4.39
C ARG A 158 0.36 14.43 -3.43
N LEU A 159 -0.86 14.88 -3.70
CA LEU A 159 -1.53 15.97 -2.99
C LEU A 159 -1.98 15.59 -1.58
N ASP A 160 -2.41 16.58 -0.84
CA ASP A 160 -2.94 16.44 0.51
C ASP A 160 -4.20 15.55 0.52
N PRO A 161 -4.20 14.44 1.28
CA PRO A 161 -5.36 13.56 1.38
C PRO A 161 -6.64 14.25 1.87
N CYS A 162 -6.54 15.29 2.72
CA CYS A 162 -7.70 16.04 3.18
C CYS A 162 -8.33 16.83 2.01
N SER A 163 -7.52 17.48 1.18
CA SER A 163 -8.02 18.19 -0.01
C SER A 163 -8.61 17.24 -1.06
N ILE A 164 -8.03 16.02 -1.17
CA ILE A 164 -8.58 14.99 -2.07
C ILE A 164 -9.91 14.45 -1.51
N ALA A 165 -10.09 14.40 -0.19
CA ALA A 165 -11.34 13.99 0.43
C ALA A 165 -12.50 14.94 0.08
N ASP A 166 -12.24 16.25 -0.05
CA ASP A 166 -13.23 17.23 -0.51
C ASP A 166 -13.69 16.91 -1.95
N ASP A 167 -12.76 16.64 -2.84
CA ASP A 167 -13.07 16.26 -4.23
C ASP A 167 -13.78 14.89 -4.32
N LEU A 168 -13.41 13.93 -3.49
CA LEU A 168 -14.12 12.65 -3.36
C LEU A 168 -15.56 12.86 -2.87
N HIS A 169 -15.78 13.79 -1.95
CA HIS A 169 -17.12 14.13 -1.49
C HIS A 169 -18.00 14.65 -2.64
N GLU A 170 -17.50 15.58 -3.44
CA GLU A 170 -18.23 16.06 -4.63
C GLU A 170 -18.56 14.91 -5.60
N TYR A 171 -17.60 14.00 -5.83
CA TYR A 171 -17.82 12.83 -6.67
C TYR A 171 -18.91 11.90 -6.11
N ILE A 172 -18.88 11.61 -4.81
CA ILE A 172 -19.90 10.78 -4.15
C ILE A 172 -21.30 11.43 -4.28
N GLN A 173 -21.40 12.75 -4.05
CA GLN A 173 -22.67 13.44 -4.20
C GLN A 173 -23.21 13.37 -5.65
N ALA A 174 -22.33 13.52 -6.64
CA ALA A 174 -22.70 13.37 -8.05
C ALA A 174 -23.18 11.95 -8.38
N VAL A 175 -22.54 10.91 -7.85
CA VAL A 175 -23.00 9.52 -8.02
C VAL A 175 -24.35 9.31 -7.36
N LYS A 176 -24.58 9.80 -6.14
CA LYS A 176 -25.86 9.72 -5.45
C LYS A 176 -26.98 10.42 -6.22
N GLU A 177 -26.71 11.62 -6.77
CA GLU A 177 -27.67 12.37 -7.59
C GLU A 177 -28.07 11.58 -8.85
N VAL A 178 -27.09 11.08 -9.61
CA VAL A 178 -27.34 10.35 -10.86
C VAL A 178 -28.05 9.02 -10.62
N THR A 179 -27.70 8.32 -9.56
CA THR A 179 -28.30 7.00 -9.25
C THR A 179 -29.61 7.08 -8.46
N GLY A 180 -29.91 8.22 -7.84
CA GLY A 180 -31.07 8.40 -6.97
C GLY A 180 -31.02 7.60 -5.67
N HIS A 181 -29.81 7.16 -5.27
CA HIS A 181 -29.57 6.51 -3.99
C HIS A 181 -29.01 7.50 -2.96
N SER A 182 -29.49 7.44 -1.73
CA SER A 182 -28.94 8.21 -0.61
C SER A 182 -27.70 7.58 0.00
N ARG A 183 -27.50 6.28 -0.21
CA ARG A 183 -26.40 5.48 0.36
C ARG A 183 -25.46 4.95 -0.73
N ILE A 184 -24.23 4.65 -0.30
CA ILE A 184 -23.18 4.10 -1.16
C ILE A 184 -22.47 2.93 -0.46
N LYS A 185 -21.69 2.18 -1.23
CA LYS A 185 -20.71 1.21 -0.75
C LYS A 185 -19.34 1.58 -1.27
N VAL A 186 -18.28 1.28 -0.54
CA VAL A 186 -16.94 1.75 -0.90
C VAL A 186 -15.95 0.60 -0.99
N LEU A 187 -15.25 0.51 -2.11
CA LEU A 187 -14.02 -0.27 -2.28
C LEU A 187 -12.84 0.69 -2.29
N ALA A 188 -12.01 0.68 -1.27
CA ALA A 188 -10.78 1.48 -1.25
C ALA A 188 -9.54 0.57 -1.33
N ARG A 189 -8.61 0.91 -2.22
CA ARG A 189 -7.43 0.10 -2.48
C ARG A 189 -6.13 0.86 -2.21
N CYS A 190 -5.16 0.20 -1.55
CA CYS A 190 -3.81 0.74 -1.36
C CYS A 190 -3.88 2.18 -0.81
N LEU A 191 -3.23 3.16 -1.45
CA LEU A 191 -3.28 4.57 -1.05
C LEU A 191 -4.71 5.18 -1.04
N GLY A 192 -5.66 4.64 -1.80
CA GLY A 192 -7.06 5.04 -1.72
C GLY A 192 -7.67 4.88 -0.33
N THR A 193 -7.08 4.03 0.52
CA THR A 193 -7.52 3.88 1.91
C THR A 193 -7.16 5.08 2.78
N THR A 194 -6.09 5.83 2.48
CA THR A 194 -5.78 7.07 3.18
C THR A 194 -6.77 8.18 2.81
N ILE A 195 -7.16 8.23 1.54
CA ILE A 195 -8.15 9.19 1.02
C ILE A 195 -9.53 8.92 1.62
N LEU A 196 -9.94 7.64 1.61
CA LEU A 196 -11.20 7.24 2.27
C LEU A 196 -11.17 7.60 3.76
N SER A 197 -10.07 7.33 4.47
CA SER A 197 -9.95 7.66 5.89
C SER A 197 -10.08 9.17 6.16
N ALA A 198 -9.49 10.01 5.30
CA ALA A 198 -9.65 11.46 5.38
C ALA A 198 -11.11 11.88 5.12
N TYR A 199 -11.76 11.29 4.11
CA TYR A 199 -13.18 11.51 3.83
C TYR A 199 -14.07 11.16 5.03
N LEU A 200 -13.86 9.99 5.64
CA LEU A 200 -14.66 9.52 6.78
C LEU A 200 -14.51 10.41 8.01
N VAL A 201 -13.34 11.00 8.21
CA VAL A 201 -13.12 11.97 9.32
C VAL A 201 -13.81 13.31 9.06
N GLU A 202 -13.80 13.79 7.80
CA GLU A 202 -14.32 15.13 7.47
C GLU A 202 -15.83 15.11 7.23
N TYR A 203 -16.36 14.07 6.59
CA TYR A 203 -17.74 14.01 6.12
C TYR A 203 -18.61 12.97 6.83
N GLY A 204 -18.02 12.12 7.70
CA GLY A 204 -18.74 11.03 8.37
C GLY A 204 -18.99 9.82 7.48
N TRP A 205 -19.83 8.91 7.95
CA TRP A 205 -20.12 7.62 7.31
C TRP A 205 -21.60 7.24 7.31
N GLU A 206 -22.49 8.18 7.60
CA GLU A 206 -23.92 7.92 7.77
C GLU A 206 -24.59 7.40 6.48
N ASP A 207 -24.01 7.73 5.34
CA ASP A 207 -24.50 7.31 4.00
C ASP A 207 -23.69 6.17 3.38
N ILE A 208 -22.86 5.48 4.19
CA ILE A 208 -22.10 4.32 3.74
C ILE A 208 -22.65 3.03 4.38
N ASP A 209 -22.93 2.02 3.55
CA ASP A 209 -23.37 0.70 4.02
C ASP A 209 -22.21 -0.23 4.29
N ASP A 210 -21.28 -0.34 3.33
CA ASP A 210 -20.17 -1.29 3.37
C ASP A 210 -18.87 -0.62 2.93
N ILE A 211 -17.79 -1.01 3.58
CA ILE A 211 -16.42 -0.62 3.25
C ILE A 211 -15.58 -1.88 3.06
N VAL A 212 -14.91 -2.01 1.93
CA VAL A 212 -13.85 -2.99 1.72
C VAL A 212 -12.51 -2.27 1.59
N LEU A 213 -11.61 -2.52 2.54
CA LEU A 213 -10.22 -2.08 2.51
C LEU A 213 -9.36 -3.17 1.84
N TYR A 214 -9.01 -2.98 0.59
CA TYR A 214 -8.24 -3.95 -0.18
C TYR A 214 -6.75 -3.60 -0.17
N ASN A 215 -5.94 -4.45 0.44
CA ASN A 215 -4.52 -4.24 0.78
C ASN A 215 -4.24 -2.80 1.23
N PRO A 216 -4.84 -2.40 2.36
CA PRO A 216 -4.75 -1.04 2.85
C PRO A 216 -3.33 -0.62 3.21
N ILE A 217 -3.05 0.67 3.06
CA ILE A 217 -1.77 1.30 3.38
C ILE A 217 -1.95 2.44 4.40
N CYS A 218 -3.20 2.77 4.74
CA CYS A 218 -3.52 3.87 5.64
C CYS A 218 -2.91 3.73 7.04
N PHE A 219 -2.70 2.51 7.52
CA PHE A 219 -2.05 2.28 8.81
C PHE A 219 -0.52 2.42 8.77
N GLY A 220 0.02 2.87 7.66
CA GLY A 220 1.46 3.06 7.42
C GLY A 220 2.13 1.89 6.73
N THR A 221 3.39 2.09 6.31
CA THR A 221 4.23 1.04 5.76
C THR A 221 5.64 1.12 6.30
N GLU A 222 6.25 -0.04 6.56
CA GLU A 222 7.63 -0.07 7.06
C GLU A 222 8.63 0.48 6.05
N VAL A 223 8.37 0.27 4.76
CA VAL A 223 9.22 0.82 3.69
C VAL A 223 9.21 2.35 3.72
N THR A 224 8.02 2.96 3.86
CA THR A 224 7.91 4.42 3.97
C THR A 224 8.50 4.91 5.29
N ASN A 225 8.21 4.24 6.41
CA ASN A 225 8.77 4.58 7.72
C ASN A 225 10.30 4.64 7.68
N SER A 226 10.93 3.60 7.14
CA SER A 226 12.39 3.52 7.06
C SER A 226 12.97 4.59 6.12
N LEU A 227 12.36 4.79 4.96
CA LEU A 227 12.81 5.80 4.00
C LEU A 227 12.73 7.21 4.60
N PHE A 228 11.60 7.57 5.22
CA PHE A 228 11.38 8.91 5.78
C PHE A 228 12.16 9.17 7.07
N ASN A 229 12.64 8.13 7.76
CA ASN A 229 13.53 8.26 8.93
C ASN A 229 15.02 8.04 8.58
N GLY A 230 15.37 7.87 7.30
CA GLY A 230 16.75 7.62 6.87
C GLY A 230 17.33 6.31 7.40
N GLU A 231 16.46 5.34 7.66
CA GLU A 231 16.80 4.04 8.22
C GLU A 231 16.90 3.01 7.10
N MET A 232 18.10 2.76 6.62
CA MET A 232 18.37 1.69 5.66
C MET A 232 19.11 0.55 6.35
N HIS A 233 18.66 -0.66 6.11
CA HIS A 233 19.30 -1.87 6.60
C HIS A 233 19.22 -2.99 5.56
N PHE A 234 20.34 -3.68 5.36
CA PHE A 234 20.45 -4.81 4.45
C PHE A 234 20.72 -6.07 5.25
N ASP A 235 19.76 -6.98 5.27
CA ASP A 235 19.90 -8.30 5.86
C ASP A 235 20.28 -9.33 4.80
N ALA A 236 21.25 -10.19 5.09
CA ALA A 236 21.77 -11.16 4.13
C ALA A 236 20.71 -12.20 3.74
N ASP A 237 19.93 -12.68 4.71
CA ASP A 237 18.87 -13.64 4.46
C ASP A 237 17.74 -12.99 3.62
N ALA A 238 17.42 -11.73 3.92
CA ALA A 238 16.42 -10.97 3.17
C ALA A 238 16.88 -10.69 1.73
N VAL A 239 18.14 -10.35 1.51
CA VAL A 239 18.72 -10.15 0.17
C VAL A 239 18.71 -11.46 -0.64
N ASP A 240 19.10 -12.57 -0.03
CA ASP A 240 19.08 -13.90 -0.66
C ASP A 240 17.65 -14.32 -1.04
N PHE A 241 16.69 -14.13 -0.14
CA PHE A 241 15.29 -14.43 -0.38
C PHE A 241 14.70 -13.57 -1.49
N PHE A 242 14.93 -12.26 -1.44
CA PHE A 242 14.47 -11.33 -2.46
C PHE A 242 15.01 -11.69 -3.85
N ALA A 243 16.30 -12.00 -3.95
CA ALA A 243 16.92 -12.41 -5.20
C ALA A 243 16.25 -13.68 -5.76
N ASN A 244 15.99 -14.66 -4.91
CA ASN A 244 15.35 -15.92 -5.34
C ASN A 244 13.89 -15.74 -5.76
N GLN A 245 13.15 -14.80 -5.18
CA GLN A 245 11.75 -14.56 -5.53
C GLN A 245 11.54 -13.64 -6.74
N ASN A 246 12.45 -12.72 -7.01
CA ASN A 246 12.17 -11.59 -7.90
C ASN A 246 13.09 -11.46 -9.11
N LEU A 247 14.26 -12.11 -9.12
CA LEU A 247 15.09 -12.16 -10.32
C LEU A 247 14.52 -13.22 -11.27
N ASP A 248 14.47 -12.90 -12.56
CA ASP A 248 13.99 -13.83 -13.58
C ASP A 248 14.92 -15.06 -13.74
N GLU A 249 14.50 -16.05 -14.53
CA GLU A 249 15.24 -17.29 -14.73
C GLU A 249 16.21 -17.22 -15.92
N SER A 250 16.58 -16.03 -16.39
CA SER A 250 17.66 -15.92 -17.37
C SER A 250 18.97 -16.49 -16.82
N LEU A 251 19.76 -17.12 -17.66
CA LEU A 251 20.96 -17.81 -17.20
C LEU A 251 21.93 -16.95 -16.39
N PRO A 252 22.20 -15.65 -16.74
CA PRO A 252 23.03 -14.78 -15.92
C PRO A 252 22.43 -14.47 -14.54
N LEU A 253 21.11 -14.26 -14.45
CA LEU A 253 20.44 -13.97 -13.19
C LEU A 253 20.28 -15.21 -12.31
N THR A 254 20.08 -16.38 -12.91
CA THR A 254 20.13 -17.66 -12.18
C THR A 254 21.49 -17.90 -11.53
N LEU A 255 22.59 -17.61 -12.24
CA LEU A 255 23.93 -17.66 -11.66
C LEU A 255 24.10 -16.66 -10.51
N LEU A 256 23.60 -15.44 -10.66
CA LEU A 256 23.64 -14.42 -9.61
C LEU A 256 22.89 -14.90 -8.36
N LYS A 257 21.70 -15.49 -8.52
CA LYS A 257 20.95 -16.10 -7.40
C LYS A 257 21.78 -17.16 -6.69
N GLU A 258 22.39 -18.08 -7.45
CA GLU A 258 23.20 -19.16 -6.89
C GLU A 258 24.43 -18.64 -6.13
N VAL A 259 25.09 -17.61 -6.67
CA VAL A 259 26.23 -16.95 -6.00
C VAL A 259 25.79 -16.25 -4.72
N ILE A 260 24.66 -15.52 -4.73
CA ILE A 260 24.10 -14.87 -3.55
C ILE A 260 23.80 -15.93 -2.47
N THR A 261 23.05 -16.98 -2.84
CA THR A 261 22.66 -18.04 -1.90
C THR A 261 23.88 -18.80 -1.34
N LEU A 262 24.87 -19.11 -2.18
CA LEU A 262 26.10 -19.77 -1.73
C LEU A 262 26.91 -18.87 -0.80
N SER A 263 27.05 -17.58 -1.16
CA SER A 263 27.74 -16.58 -0.32
C SER A 263 27.05 -16.43 1.04
N ASN A 264 25.71 -16.45 1.06
CA ASN A 264 24.94 -16.40 2.30
C ASN A 264 25.19 -17.62 3.18
N LYS A 265 25.15 -18.84 2.60
CA LYS A 265 25.44 -20.09 3.33
C LYS A 265 26.85 -20.16 3.90
N LEU A 266 27.80 -19.51 3.26
CA LEU A 266 29.20 -19.41 3.73
C LEU A 266 29.44 -18.23 4.67
N ASN A 267 28.37 -17.50 5.06
CA ASN A 267 28.40 -16.25 5.83
C ASN A 267 29.21 -15.11 5.16
N GLY A 268 29.54 -15.25 3.87
CA GLY A 268 30.22 -14.20 3.11
C GLY A 268 29.30 -13.03 2.82
N LEU A 269 28.04 -13.31 2.48
CA LEU A 269 27.03 -12.27 2.27
C LEU A 269 26.72 -11.52 3.58
N GLY A 270 26.61 -12.23 4.72
CA GLY A 270 26.43 -11.62 6.04
C GLY A 270 27.55 -10.65 6.38
N MET A 271 28.81 -11.08 6.26
CA MET A 271 29.97 -10.18 6.50
C MET A 271 29.97 -8.96 5.57
N THR A 272 29.55 -9.16 4.30
CA THR A 272 29.45 -8.07 3.32
C THR A 272 28.35 -7.08 3.70
N MET A 273 27.17 -7.58 4.09
CA MET A 273 26.04 -6.74 4.52
C MET A 273 26.37 -6.00 5.82
N ASP A 274 26.99 -6.65 6.79
CA ASP A 274 27.45 -6.02 8.05
C ASP A 274 28.43 -4.86 7.80
N TYR A 275 29.37 -5.08 6.90
CA TYR A 275 30.32 -4.04 6.50
C TYR A 275 29.62 -2.90 5.76
N PHE A 276 28.72 -3.24 4.84
CA PHE A 276 27.94 -2.27 4.06
C PHE A 276 27.03 -1.44 4.96
N ASN A 277 26.32 -2.08 5.88
CA ASN A 277 25.41 -1.41 6.81
C ASN A 277 26.14 -0.39 7.70
N LYS A 278 27.35 -0.69 8.19
CA LYS A 278 28.14 0.26 9.01
C LYS A 278 28.39 1.59 8.32
N THR A 279 28.60 1.56 7.00
CA THR A 279 28.91 2.76 6.22
C THR A 279 27.69 3.33 5.54
N ALA A 280 26.91 2.47 4.86
CA ALA A 280 25.73 2.87 4.09
C ALA A 280 24.65 3.50 4.97
N THR A 281 24.39 2.93 6.15
CA THR A 281 23.41 3.50 7.09
C THR A 281 23.80 4.92 7.54
N LYS A 282 25.09 5.13 7.85
CA LYS A 282 25.58 6.46 8.24
C LYS A 282 25.44 7.47 7.09
N VAL A 283 25.82 7.07 5.89
CA VAL A 283 25.74 7.93 4.69
C VAL A 283 24.28 8.18 4.32
N ALA A 284 23.44 7.14 4.30
CA ALA A 284 22.01 7.27 4.04
C ALA A 284 21.39 8.28 5.02
N LYS A 285 21.62 8.11 6.33
CA LYS A 285 21.09 9.03 7.34
C LYS A 285 21.55 10.48 7.14
N TYR A 286 22.76 10.71 6.63
CA TYR A 286 23.27 12.05 6.33
C TYR A 286 22.69 12.66 5.06
N VAL A 287 22.36 11.83 4.05
CA VAL A 287 21.94 12.27 2.71
C VAL A 287 20.43 12.36 2.59
N THR A 288 19.68 11.49 3.27
CA THR A 288 18.23 11.35 3.12
C THR A 288 17.43 12.64 3.27
N PRO A 289 17.69 13.55 4.25
CA PRO A 289 16.88 14.77 4.35
C PRO A 289 16.87 15.61 3.07
N ASP A 290 18.07 15.87 2.50
CA ASP A 290 18.19 16.68 1.29
C ASP A 290 17.57 15.97 0.07
N VAL A 291 17.73 14.66 -0.04
CA VAL A 291 17.14 13.84 -1.09
C VAL A 291 15.62 13.81 -0.98
N MET A 292 15.08 13.62 0.22
CA MET A 292 13.63 13.59 0.42
C MET A 292 12.97 14.92 0.05
N ARG A 293 13.61 16.04 0.37
CA ARG A 293 13.10 17.38 0.03
C ARG A 293 13.03 17.67 -1.47
N VAL A 294 13.70 16.90 -2.30
CA VAL A 294 13.63 17.03 -3.77
C VAL A 294 12.85 15.91 -4.46
N CYS A 295 12.24 15.00 -3.69
CA CYS A 295 11.45 13.90 -4.26
C CYS A 295 10.16 13.64 -3.46
N TYR A 296 10.10 12.58 -2.69
CA TYR A 296 8.87 12.16 -1.98
C TYR A 296 8.51 13.03 -0.78
N GLY A 297 9.50 13.69 -0.14
CA GLY A 297 9.28 14.47 1.07
C GLY A 297 8.44 15.74 0.87
N THR A 298 8.30 16.23 -0.39
CA THR A 298 7.40 17.34 -0.71
C THR A 298 5.96 16.92 -1.00
N THR A 299 5.65 15.63 -0.94
CA THR A 299 4.34 15.08 -1.34
C THR A 299 3.50 14.66 -0.13
N PRO A 300 2.47 15.43 0.29
CA PRO A 300 1.62 15.12 1.45
C PRO A 300 1.00 13.72 1.39
N GLY A 301 0.60 13.26 0.20
CA GLY A 301 0.03 11.93 0.02
C GLY A 301 0.98 10.80 0.41
N TYR A 302 2.31 10.97 0.28
CA TYR A 302 3.28 9.98 0.74
C TYR A 302 3.50 10.03 2.26
N TRP A 303 3.34 11.20 2.86
CA TRP A 303 3.36 11.34 4.31
C TRP A 303 2.21 10.59 4.99
N SER A 304 1.08 10.45 4.33
CA SER A 304 -0.07 9.68 4.84
C SER A 304 0.21 8.18 4.98
N MET A 305 1.31 7.68 4.39
CA MET A 305 1.78 6.29 4.52
C MET A 305 2.82 6.10 5.63
N VAL A 306 3.23 7.17 6.30
CA VAL A 306 4.09 7.09 7.49
C VAL A 306 3.22 6.72 8.69
N SER A 307 3.59 5.66 9.41
CA SER A 307 2.85 5.22 10.60
C SER A 307 2.82 6.30 11.67
N ALA A 308 1.73 6.36 12.43
CA ALA A 308 1.52 7.41 13.43
C ALA A 308 2.65 7.55 14.46
N ASP A 309 3.20 6.43 14.90
CA ASP A 309 4.30 6.35 15.87
C ASP A 309 5.67 6.75 15.29
N ARG A 310 5.78 6.84 13.95
CA ARG A 310 7.02 7.20 13.23
C ARG A 310 6.96 8.60 12.60
N PHE A 311 5.80 9.23 12.62
CA PHE A 311 5.54 10.47 11.89
C PHE A 311 6.38 11.65 12.40
N GLU A 312 6.35 11.92 13.71
CA GLU A 312 7.06 13.07 14.28
C GLU A 312 8.57 12.98 14.05
N SER A 313 9.15 11.79 14.29
CA SER A 313 10.57 11.58 14.07
C SER A 313 10.97 11.76 12.60
N ALA A 314 10.13 11.32 11.66
CA ALA A 314 10.36 11.49 10.23
C ALA A 314 10.29 12.96 9.82
N ARG A 315 9.25 13.68 10.26
CA ARG A 315 9.06 15.11 10.00
C ARG A 315 10.24 15.93 10.51
N ASP A 316 10.57 15.78 11.79
CA ASP A 316 11.64 16.54 12.42
C ASP A 316 12.99 16.25 11.77
N TYR A 317 13.25 14.99 11.40
CA TYR A 317 14.48 14.59 10.73
C TYR A 317 14.60 15.17 9.31
N ILE A 318 13.53 15.17 8.52
CA ILE A 318 13.58 15.64 7.12
C ILE A 318 13.66 17.16 7.06
N PHE A 319 12.96 17.88 7.94
CA PHE A 319 12.86 19.33 7.88
C PHE A 319 13.72 20.07 8.89
N GLU A 320 14.61 19.39 9.64
CA GLU A 320 15.51 20.00 10.61
C GLU A 320 16.28 21.18 9.99
N GLY A 321 16.09 22.38 10.57
CA GLY A 321 16.77 23.62 10.18
C GLY A 321 16.25 24.30 8.91
N VAL A 322 15.14 23.81 8.32
CA VAL A 322 14.47 24.39 7.14
C VAL A 322 12.96 24.50 7.33
N GLU A 323 12.46 24.44 8.55
CA GLU A 323 11.04 24.35 8.88
C GLU A 323 10.25 25.55 8.36
N GLU A 324 10.83 26.74 8.38
CA GLU A 324 10.19 27.97 7.86
C GLU A 324 9.97 27.90 6.36
N GLU A 325 10.93 27.31 5.62
CA GLU A 325 10.85 27.16 4.17
C GLU A 325 9.74 26.19 3.74
N TYR A 326 9.45 25.18 4.57
CA TYR A 326 8.45 24.13 4.30
C TYR A 326 7.19 24.28 5.18
N ALA A 327 6.95 25.43 5.78
CA ALA A 327 5.87 25.63 6.76
C ALA A 327 4.47 25.25 6.21
N GLY A 328 4.20 25.53 4.94
CA GLY A 328 2.92 25.18 4.31
C GLY A 328 2.74 23.67 4.17
N LEU A 329 3.78 22.95 3.74
CA LEU A 329 3.78 21.49 3.65
C LEU A 329 3.69 20.84 5.03
N ILE A 330 4.51 21.30 5.99
CA ILE A 330 4.51 20.81 7.38
C ILE A 330 3.13 20.94 8.00
N LYS A 331 2.44 22.04 7.75
CA LYS A 331 1.06 22.21 8.22
C LYS A 331 0.12 21.14 7.66
N LYS A 332 0.15 20.88 6.36
CA LYS A 332 -0.70 19.86 5.70
C LYS A 332 -0.48 18.47 6.27
N ILE A 333 0.79 18.05 6.37
CA ILE A 333 1.11 16.72 6.88
C ILE A 333 0.77 16.56 8.37
N ASN A 334 0.95 17.63 9.19
CA ASN A 334 0.52 17.63 10.58
C ASN A 334 -1.01 17.55 10.68
N ASP A 335 -1.74 18.35 9.90
CA ASP A 335 -3.21 18.35 9.89
C ASP A 335 -3.76 16.95 9.58
N TYR A 336 -3.21 16.26 8.56
CA TYR A 336 -3.58 14.88 8.26
C TYR A 336 -3.23 13.92 9.42
N HIS A 337 -2.02 14.01 9.96
CA HIS A 337 -1.59 13.14 11.07
C HIS A 337 -2.49 13.31 12.29
N GLU A 338 -2.75 14.55 12.72
CA GLU A 338 -3.55 14.87 13.91
C GLU A 338 -5.03 14.48 13.75
N LYS A 339 -5.60 14.76 12.59
CA LYS A 339 -7.02 14.51 12.32
C LYS A 339 -7.31 13.06 11.98
N VAL A 340 -6.45 12.41 11.19
CA VAL A 340 -6.71 11.13 10.57
C VAL A 340 -5.70 10.06 11.03
N GLY A 341 -4.41 10.24 10.69
CA GLY A 341 -3.39 9.20 10.80
C GLY A 341 -3.24 8.61 12.20
N SER A 342 -3.29 9.45 13.24
CA SER A 342 -3.18 9.02 14.64
C SER A 342 -4.43 8.33 15.20
N LYS A 343 -5.57 8.33 14.48
CA LYS A 343 -6.87 7.88 15.00
C LYS A 343 -7.47 6.70 14.22
N LEU A 344 -6.81 6.20 13.22
CA LEU A 344 -7.35 5.22 12.27
C LEU A 344 -7.98 3.98 12.92
N THR A 345 -7.31 3.39 13.91
CA THR A 345 -7.84 2.20 14.59
C THR A 345 -9.14 2.50 15.35
N THR A 346 -9.24 3.68 15.98
CA THR A 346 -10.44 4.13 16.66
C THR A 346 -11.53 4.47 15.64
N LEU A 347 -11.20 5.21 14.59
CA LEU A 347 -12.11 5.57 13.50
C LEU A 347 -12.84 4.34 12.95
N TYR A 348 -12.10 3.31 12.52
CA TYR A 348 -12.73 2.13 11.93
C TYR A 348 -13.50 1.27 12.95
N LYS A 349 -13.13 1.31 14.24
CA LYS A 349 -13.93 0.69 15.30
C LYS A 349 -15.27 1.40 15.49
N ASP A 350 -15.25 2.72 15.51
CA ASP A 350 -16.47 3.54 15.69
C ASP A 350 -17.41 3.35 14.48
N ILE A 351 -16.88 3.38 13.25
CA ILE A 351 -17.62 3.10 12.02
C ILE A 351 -18.34 1.74 12.10
N LYS A 352 -17.61 0.69 12.51
CA LYS A 352 -18.21 -0.64 12.65
C LYS A 352 -19.23 -0.72 13.79
N ALA A 353 -19.00 -0.02 14.88
CA ALA A 353 -19.93 0.03 16.01
C ALA A 353 -21.24 0.76 15.64
N ASP A 354 -21.18 1.72 14.73
CA ASP A 354 -22.35 2.43 14.18
C ASP A 354 -23.08 1.63 13.09
N GLY A 355 -22.65 0.40 12.81
CA GLY A 355 -23.36 -0.54 11.94
C GLY A 355 -22.90 -0.57 10.48
N VAL A 356 -21.87 0.19 10.11
CA VAL A 356 -21.25 0.05 8.79
C VAL A 356 -20.42 -1.24 8.75
N ASN A 357 -20.63 -2.06 7.74
CA ASN A 357 -19.81 -3.26 7.58
C ASN A 357 -18.42 -2.93 7.04
N VAL A 358 -17.37 -3.32 7.77
CA VAL A 358 -15.98 -3.10 7.37
C VAL A 358 -15.28 -4.44 7.17
N SER A 359 -14.78 -4.66 5.95
CA SER A 359 -14.00 -5.83 5.57
C SER A 359 -12.58 -5.44 5.18
N ILE A 360 -11.60 -6.25 5.57
CA ILE A 360 -10.19 -6.06 5.20
C ILE A 360 -9.73 -7.26 4.37
N ILE A 361 -9.05 -6.99 3.25
CA ILE A 361 -8.33 -8.00 2.47
C ILE A 361 -6.85 -7.67 2.53
N ALA A 362 -6.11 -8.47 3.29
CA ALA A 362 -4.65 -8.38 3.43
C ALA A 362 -3.95 -9.40 2.52
N LYS A 363 -2.75 -9.07 2.07
CA LYS A 363 -1.91 -9.94 1.24
C LYS A 363 -0.65 -10.31 1.99
N TYR A 364 -0.16 -11.55 1.80
CA TYR A 364 1.06 -12.01 2.45
C TYR A 364 1.79 -13.10 1.66
N GLY A 365 2.87 -13.65 2.23
CA GLY A 365 3.70 -14.70 1.63
C GLY A 365 4.98 -14.16 1.00
N TYR A 366 5.18 -12.85 1.04
CA TYR A 366 6.42 -12.19 0.63
C TYR A 366 7.06 -11.48 1.81
N GLN A 367 8.37 -11.33 1.76
CA GLN A 367 9.08 -10.43 2.66
C GLN A 367 8.97 -8.98 2.18
N LEU A 368 9.29 -8.03 3.05
CA LEU A 368 9.50 -6.64 2.66
C LEU A 368 10.71 -6.49 1.73
N TYR A 369 10.81 -5.35 1.03
CA TYR A 369 12.03 -5.01 0.32
C TYR A 369 13.24 -5.11 1.27
N PRO A 370 14.38 -5.73 0.85
CA PRO A 370 15.51 -6.05 1.71
C PRO A 370 16.38 -4.84 2.05
N VAL A 371 15.77 -3.69 2.23
CA VAL A 371 16.43 -2.40 2.56
C VAL A 371 15.94 -1.83 3.89
N VAL A 372 15.09 -2.57 4.60
CA VAL A 372 14.51 -2.17 5.88
C VAL A 372 14.87 -3.15 7.00
N TYR A 373 14.76 -2.71 8.25
CA TYR A 373 14.90 -3.61 9.40
C TYR A 373 13.74 -4.63 9.43
N ASN A 374 14.07 -5.85 9.89
CA ASN A 374 13.10 -6.95 10.00
C ASN A 374 12.34 -7.17 8.68
N ALA A 375 13.07 -7.22 7.56
CA ALA A 375 12.50 -7.44 6.24
C ALA A 375 11.84 -8.83 6.09
N ASP A 376 12.13 -9.77 7.00
CA ASP A 376 11.59 -11.13 7.01
C ASP A 376 10.15 -11.25 7.54
N ARG A 377 9.45 -10.14 7.79
CA ARG A 377 8.03 -10.15 8.17
C ARG A 377 7.12 -10.54 7.02
N GLN A 378 6.00 -11.22 7.34
CA GLN A 378 4.94 -11.51 6.37
C GLN A 378 4.38 -10.22 5.79
N SER A 379 4.44 -10.09 4.47
CA SER A 379 4.01 -8.88 3.76
C SER A 379 3.60 -9.20 2.32
N ASP A 380 3.18 -8.17 1.61
CA ASP A 380 2.99 -8.15 0.17
C ASP A 380 4.19 -7.52 -0.59
N MET A 381 5.35 -7.44 0.02
CA MET A 381 6.63 -6.78 -0.31
C MET A 381 6.72 -5.31 0.14
N ILE A 382 5.61 -4.61 0.36
CA ILE A 382 5.56 -3.17 0.68
C ILE A 382 4.95 -2.94 2.06
N VAL A 383 3.86 -3.66 2.37
CA VAL A 383 3.07 -3.51 3.60
C VAL A 383 3.04 -4.82 4.35
N THR A 384 3.37 -4.82 5.63
CA THR A 384 3.28 -6.02 6.46
C THR A 384 1.82 -6.40 6.75
N CYS A 385 1.57 -7.67 7.11
CA CYS A 385 0.24 -8.09 7.55
C CYS A 385 -0.27 -7.25 8.71
N GLU A 386 0.60 -6.93 9.67
CA GLU A 386 0.27 -6.13 10.85
C GLU A 386 -0.14 -4.71 10.49
N GLN A 387 0.42 -4.15 9.40
CA GLN A 387 0.08 -2.83 8.90
C GLN A 387 -1.16 -2.85 7.99
N GLN A 388 -1.38 -3.94 7.24
CA GLN A 388 -2.62 -4.09 6.47
C GLN A 388 -3.83 -4.36 7.37
N ALA A 389 -3.64 -5.14 8.43
CA ALA A 389 -4.68 -5.50 9.39
C ALA A 389 -4.12 -5.38 10.82
N PRO A 390 -4.25 -4.19 11.46
CA PRO A 390 -3.69 -3.94 12.79
C PRO A 390 -4.11 -4.98 13.82
N GLY A 391 -3.13 -5.45 14.59
CA GLY A 391 -3.31 -6.50 15.59
C GLY A 391 -3.09 -7.93 15.07
N THR A 392 -2.85 -8.13 13.78
CA THR A 392 -2.42 -9.43 13.25
C THR A 392 -1.09 -9.85 13.88
N THR A 393 -0.96 -11.13 14.21
CA THR A 393 0.31 -11.74 14.64
C THR A 393 0.86 -12.60 13.52
N THR A 394 2.16 -12.46 13.21
CA THR A 394 2.80 -13.27 12.15
C THR A 394 4.08 -13.93 12.60
N ALA A 395 4.37 -15.10 12.02
CA ALA A 395 5.70 -15.67 12.07
C ALA A 395 6.56 -15.07 10.94
N PRO A 396 7.88 -14.92 11.11
CA PRO A 396 8.77 -14.53 10.02
C PRO A 396 8.63 -15.44 8.80
N ILE A 397 8.97 -14.92 7.62
CA ILE A 397 8.96 -15.67 6.36
C ILE A 397 9.74 -16.99 6.51
N GLY A 398 9.13 -18.07 6.04
CA GLY A 398 9.69 -19.43 6.13
C GLY A 398 9.67 -20.04 7.54
N LYS A 399 9.11 -19.35 8.52
CA LYS A 399 8.91 -19.85 9.88
C LYS A 399 7.42 -20.02 10.18
N LYS A 400 7.14 -20.65 11.32
CA LYS A 400 5.78 -20.87 11.84
C LYS A 400 5.66 -20.26 13.23
N LEU A 401 4.44 -19.95 13.63
CA LEU A 401 4.10 -19.67 15.01
C LEU A 401 4.54 -20.86 15.88
N SER A 402 5.07 -20.59 17.06
CA SER A 402 5.61 -21.64 17.92
C SER A 402 4.51 -22.61 18.39
N ASP A 403 4.90 -23.85 18.70
CA ASP A 403 3.96 -24.86 19.23
C ASP A 403 3.28 -24.39 20.52
N ASP A 404 4.01 -23.68 21.38
CA ASP A 404 3.46 -23.10 22.60
C ASP A 404 2.41 -22.03 22.30
N TYR A 405 2.65 -21.16 21.29
CA TYR A 405 1.68 -20.16 20.84
C TYR A 405 0.39 -20.84 20.35
N VAL A 406 0.53 -21.83 19.49
CA VAL A 406 -0.63 -22.58 18.94
C VAL A 406 -1.38 -23.33 20.04
N ALA A 407 -0.68 -23.92 21.02
CA ALA A 407 -1.29 -24.58 22.17
C ALA A 407 -2.08 -23.59 23.04
N GLN A 408 -1.54 -22.40 23.27
CA GLN A 408 -2.23 -21.31 23.97
C GLN A 408 -3.49 -20.86 23.24
N ALA A 409 -3.41 -20.66 21.91
CA ALA A 409 -4.56 -20.29 21.09
C ALA A 409 -5.68 -21.34 21.17
N LYS A 410 -5.33 -22.63 21.16
CA LYS A 410 -6.31 -23.73 21.38
C LYS A 410 -6.97 -23.66 22.73
N GLN A 411 -6.21 -23.37 23.79
CA GLN A 411 -6.79 -23.22 25.15
C GLN A 411 -7.76 -22.04 25.22
N ASN A 412 -7.47 -20.96 24.48
CA ASN A 412 -8.31 -19.77 24.41
C ASN A 412 -9.48 -19.90 23.42
N GLY A 413 -9.54 -20.97 22.62
CA GLY A 413 -10.55 -21.15 21.56
C GLY A 413 -10.40 -20.21 20.38
N THR A 414 -9.19 -19.65 20.17
CA THR A 414 -8.86 -18.72 19.07
C THR A 414 -8.09 -19.36 17.94
N ASP A 415 -7.77 -20.65 18.05
CA ASP A 415 -7.01 -21.39 17.03
C ASP A 415 -7.69 -21.47 15.66
N LYS A 416 -8.99 -21.24 15.59
CA LYS A 416 -9.75 -21.13 14.34
C LYS A 416 -9.31 -19.94 13.46
N TYR A 417 -8.64 -18.94 14.05
CA TYR A 417 -8.11 -17.77 13.35
C TYR A 417 -6.64 -17.92 12.94
N ILE A 418 -6.00 -19.06 13.26
CA ILE A 418 -4.64 -19.35 12.83
C ILE A 418 -4.67 -19.92 11.41
N SER A 419 -3.81 -19.37 10.53
CA SER A 419 -3.67 -19.88 9.17
C SER A 419 -3.27 -21.37 9.15
N PRO A 420 -3.75 -22.14 8.18
CA PRO A 420 -3.41 -23.56 8.06
C PRO A 420 -1.90 -23.83 7.97
N ASP A 421 -1.12 -22.91 7.36
CA ASP A 421 0.35 -22.95 7.28
C ASP A 421 1.06 -22.52 8.56
N LEU A 422 0.31 -22.06 9.57
CA LEU A 422 0.79 -21.55 10.86
C LEU A 422 1.64 -20.28 10.76
N ALA A 423 1.49 -19.49 9.70
CA ALA A 423 2.26 -18.25 9.51
C ALA A 423 1.57 -17.01 10.09
N VAL A 424 0.25 -17.00 10.16
CA VAL A 424 -0.58 -15.84 10.53
C VAL A 424 -1.62 -16.23 11.55
N ASP A 425 -1.83 -15.38 12.57
CA ASP A 425 -2.98 -15.42 13.49
C ASP A 425 -3.77 -14.11 13.39
N ALA A 426 -5.03 -14.23 12.99
CA ALA A 426 -5.97 -13.13 12.86
C ALA A 426 -6.81 -12.88 14.13
N SER A 427 -6.65 -13.66 15.18
CA SER A 427 -7.54 -13.59 16.37
C SER A 427 -7.53 -12.26 17.09
N THR A 428 -6.43 -11.51 16.99
CA THR A 428 -6.22 -10.21 17.61
C THR A 428 -6.25 -9.02 16.63
N THR A 429 -6.56 -9.30 15.37
CA THR A 429 -6.68 -8.22 14.37
C THR A 429 -7.90 -7.33 14.66
N LEU A 430 -7.93 -6.16 14.05
CA LEU A 430 -8.96 -5.15 14.25
C LEU A 430 -10.40 -5.72 14.06
N PHE A 431 -10.56 -6.59 13.05
CA PHE A 431 -11.83 -7.24 12.71
C PHE A 431 -11.62 -8.72 12.38
N PRO A 432 -11.48 -9.62 13.38
CA PRO A 432 -11.15 -11.03 13.14
C PRO A 432 -12.10 -11.75 12.18
N ASP A 433 -13.40 -11.47 12.29
CA ASP A 433 -14.45 -12.15 11.52
C ASP A 433 -14.65 -11.54 10.11
N SER A 434 -14.04 -10.41 9.80
CA SER A 434 -14.15 -9.73 8.51
C SER A 434 -12.78 -9.30 7.94
N THR A 435 -11.73 -10.05 8.27
CA THR A 435 -10.39 -9.87 7.68
C THR A 435 -9.97 -11.15 6.97
N TRP A 436 -9.71 -11.05 5.67
CA TRP A 436 -9.22 -12.13 4.82
C TRP A 436 -7.74 -11.93 4.48
N TYR A 437 -7.03 -13.04 4.33
CA TYR A 437 -5.60 -13.06 4.01
C TYR A 437 -5.35 -13.86 2.74
N ILE A 438 -4.72 -13.25 1.74
CA ILE A 438 -4.40 -13.89 0.46
C ILE A 438 -2.89 -14.11 0.38
N GLN A 439 -2.49 -15.39 0.39
CA GLN A 439 -1.10 -15.78 0.29
C GLN A 439 -0.60 -15.73 -1.16
N ASN A 440 0.68 -15.52 -1.35
CA ASN A 440 1.40 -15.48 -2.64
C ASN A 440 0.98 -14.32 -3.55
N MET A 441 0.53 -13.20 -2.99
CA MET A 441 0.12 -12.06 -3.76
C MET A 441 0.95 -10.82 -3.42
N LYS A 442 1.64 -10.27 -4.44
CA LYS A 442 2.42 -9.03 -4.31
C LYS A 442 1.50 -7.81 -4.19
N HIS A 443 2.02 -6.72 -3.64
CA HIS A 443 1.26 -5.47 -3.44
C HIS A 443 0.54 -5.00 -4.71
N ASN A 444 1.25 -4.94 -5.81
CA ASN A 444 0.74 -4.42 -7.09
C ASN A 444 0.00 -5.48 -7.95
N CYS A 445 -0.25 -6.67 -7.43
CA CYS A 445 -1.02 -7.71 -8.12
C CYS A 445 -2.52 -7.51 -7.81
N TYR A 446 -3.34 -7.32 -8.83
CA TYR A 446 -4.79 -7.06 -8.72
C TYR A 446 -5.56 -7.94 -9.70
N PRO A 447 -5.55 -9.25 -9.52
CA PRO A 447 -6.10 -10.19 -10.47
C PRO A 447 -7.64 -10.13 -10.49
N ARG A 448 -8.21 -10.19 -11.69
CA ARG A 448 -9.68 -10.17 -11.88
C ARG A 448 -10.37 -11.35 -11.22
N ILE A 449 -9.66 -12.45 -11.01
CA ILE A 449 -10.20 -13.64 -10.33
C ILE A 449 -10.73 -13.34 -8.91
N LEU A 450 -10.24 -12.27 -8.26
CA LEU A 450 -10.74 -11.83 -6.95
C LEU A 450 -11.99 -10.94 -7.03
N CYS A 451 -12.33 -10.40 -8.19
CA CYS A 451 -13.44 -9.45 -8.30
C CYS A 451 -14.80 -10.04 -7.87
N PRO A 452 -15.16 -11.30 -8.21
CA PRO A 452 -16.40 -11.91 -7.69
C PRO A 452 -16.45 -11.95 -6.16
N PHE A 453 -15.33 -12.30 -5.51
CA PHE A 453 -15.23 -12.30 -4.05
C PHE A 453 -15.41 -10.89 -3.46
N ILE A 454 -14.68 -9.88 -3.99
CA ILE A 454 -14.79 -8.49 -3.53
C ILE A 454 -16.22 -7.96 -3.76
N TYR A 455 -16.83 -8.30 -4.91
CA TYR A 455 -18.19 -7.92 -5.20
C TYR A 455 -19.17 -8.54 -4.21
N GLN A 456 -18.97 -9.80 -3.82
CA GLN A 456 -19.80 -10.49 -2.84
C GLN A 456 -19.71 -9.86 -1.45
N LEU A 457 -18.53 -9.36 -1.03
CA LEU A 457 -18.36 -8.61 0.23
C LEU A 457 -19.18 -7.31 0.26
N LEU A 458 -19.39 -6.70 -0.92
CA LEU A 458 -20.16 -5.45 -1.08
C LEU A 458 -21.64 -5.68 -1.46
N ARG A 459 -22.03 -6.91 -1.80
CA ARG A 459 -23.37 -7.27 -2.27
C ARG A 459 -23.85 -8.53 -1.55
N HIS A 460 -24.19 -8.39 -0.29
CA HIS A 460 -24.81 -9.45 0.49
C HIS A 460 -26.33 -9.21 0.61
N ASP A 461 -27.10 -10.28 0.60
CA ASP A 461 -28.54 -10.27 0.85
C ASP A 461 -28.78 -10.46 2.36
N GLY A 462 -28.79 -9.37 3.12
CA GLY A 462 -29.03 -9.40 4.56
C GLY A 462 -27.74 -9.34 5.39
N GLU A 463 -27.39 -10.42 6.09
CA GLU A 463 -26.22 -10.41 6.99
C GLU A 463 -24.89 -10.28 6.23
N PRO A 464 -23.96 -9.41 6.73
CA PRO A 464 -22.64 -9.26 6.14
C PRO A 464 -21.86 -10.58 6.10
N MET A 465 -21.11 -10.78 5.03
CA MET A 465 -20.23 -11.94 4.90
C MET A 465 -19.13 -11.91 5.97
N THR A 466 -18.92 -13.06 6.61
CA THR A 466 -17.81 -13.29 7.54
C THR A 466 -16.84 -14.32 6.97
N VAL A 467 -15.66 -14.43 7.54
CA VAL A 467 -14.66 -15.44 7.16
C VAL A 467 -15.12 -16.90 7.35
N PHE A 468 -16.32 -17.10 7.94
CA PHE A 468 -16.94 -18.41 8.18
C PHE A 468 -18.20 -18.63 7.33
N SER A 469 -18.61 -17.64 6.51
CA SER A 469 -19.91 -17.69 5.80
C SER A 469 -19.84 -18.50 4.50
N ASP A 470 -18.69 -18.53 3.82
CA ASP A 470 -18.52 -19.20 2.53
C ASP A 470 -17.24 -20.05 2.53
N GLU A 471 -17.38 -21.35 2.29
CA GLU A 471 -16.25 -22.28 2.24
C GLU A 471 -15.33 -22.07 1.03
N ASN A 472 -15.79 -21.37 -0.02
CA ASN A 472 -14.95 -21.00 -1.16
C ASN A 472 -14.06 -19.79 -0.84
N TYR A 473 -14.46 -18.95 0.11
CA TYR A 473 -13.74 -17.76 0.54
C TYR A 473 -13.51 -17.74 2.07
N PRO A 474 -12.82 -18.75 2.62
CA PRO A 474 -12.47 -18.78 4.05
C PRO A 474 -11.45 -17.67 4.34
N GLN A 475 -11.12 -17.48 5.61
CA GLN A 475 -10.18 -16.45 6.07
C GLN A 475 -8.83 -16.47 5.36
N TYR A 476 -8.34 -17.64 4.95
CA TYR A 476 -7.05 -17.85 4.32
C TYR A 476 -7.22 -18.46 2.92
N ILE A 477 -6.75 -17.72 1.93
CA ILE A 477 -6.87 -18.03 0.51
C ILE A 477 -5.47 -18.07 -0.10
N ILE A 478 -5.22 -19.01 -1.00
CA ILE A 478 -4.01 -19.04 -1.80
C ILE A 478 -4.30 -18.52 -3.20
N TYR A 479 -3.45 -17.64 -3.66
CA TYR A 479 -3.37 -17.21 -5.04
C TYR A 479 -2.29 -17.99 -5.78
N GLU A 480 -2.61 -18.54 -6.95
CA GLU A 480 -1.72 -19.36 -7.78
C GLU A 480 -1.76 -18.85 -9.21
N GLY A 481 -0.60 -18.84 -9.86
CA GLY A 481 -0.45 -18.46 -11.27
C GLY A 481 0.06 -17.04 -11.49
N GLU A 482 -0.10 -16.58 -12.71
CA GLU A 482 0.27 -15.23 -13.14
C GLU A 482 -0.98 -14.36 -13.28
N GLU A 483 -0.87 -13.10 -12.90
CA GLU A 483 -1.99 -12.16 -12.89
C GLU A 483 -2.72 -12.11 -14.25
N ASN A 484 -4.00 -12.48 -14.22
CA ASN A 484 -4.90 -12.52 -15.38
C ASN A 484 -4.43 -13.45 -16.52
N ASN A 485 -3.60 -14.45 -16.21
CA ASN A 485 -3.10 -15.43 -17.17
C ASN A 485 -3.17 -16.84 -16.59
N GLY A 486 -4.40 -17.39 -16.53
CA GLY A 486 -4.65 -18.74 -15.98
C GLY A 486 -4.49 -18.80 -14.46
N ASP A 487 -4.60 -17.67 -13.79
CA ASP A 487 -4.56 -17.56 -12.36
C ASP A 487 -5.79 -18.18 -11.69
N THR A 488 -5.59 -18.66 -10.47
CA THR A 488 -6.64 -19.28 -9.64
C THR A 488 -6.53 -18.82 -8.20
N ILE A 489 -7.63 -18.93 -7.48
CA ILE A 489 -7.68 -18.79 -6.02
C ILE A 489 -8.35 -20.03 -5.43
N ARG A 490 -7.91 -20.43 -4.27
CA ARG A 490 -8.50 -21.54 -3.52
C ARG A 490 -8.34 -21.39 -2.01
N PRO A 491 -9.18 -22.04 -1.22
CA PRO A 491 -8.97 -22.17 0.21
C PRO A 491 -7.59 -22.75 0.55
N MET A 492 -6.95 -22.19 1.58
CA MET A 492 -5.73 -22.75 2.13
C MET A 492 -6.01 -23.98 2.96
N THR A 493 -5.17 -25.00 2.87
CA THR A 493 -5.23 -26.23 3.63
C THR A 493 -3.99 -26.46 4.48
N ARG A 494 -4.01 -27.43 5.39
CA ARG A 494 -2.84 -27.79 6.20
C ARG A 494 -1.69 -28.43 5.40
N GLU A 495 -1.96 -28.84 4.18
CA GLU A 495 -0.94 -29.40 3.27
C GLU A 495 -0.14 -28.28 2.61
N ASP A 496 -0.72 -27.07 2.56
CA ASP A 496 -0.06 -25.90 2.05
C ASP A 496 1.01 -25.47 3.06
N LYS A 497 2.23 -25.61 2.65
CA LYS A 497 3.36 -25.06 3.37
C LYS A 497 3.46 -23.61 2.98
N GLY A 498 3.49 -22.70 3.96
CA GLY A 498 3.85 -21.31 3.69
C GLY A 498 5.13 -21.29 2.88
N ASN A 499 5.29 -20.34 1.98
CA ASN A 499 6.35 -20.32 0.96
C ASN A 499 7.72 -20.64 1.62
N PRO A 500 8.09 -21.93 1.79
CA PRO A 500 9.34 -22.25 2.39
C PRO A 500 10.40 -21.85 1.39
N LEU A 501 11.37 -21.10 1.83
CA LEU A 501 12.65 -21.06 1.15
C LEU A 501 13.17 -22.51 1.08
N GLU A 502 12.78 -23.27 0.07
CA GLU A 502 13.49 -24.47 -0.29
C GLU A 502 14.87 -24.05 -0.79
N ARG A 503 15.75 -23.76 0.17
CA ARG A 503 17.15 -23.48 -0.13
C ARG A 503 17.77 -24.79 -0.55
N PRO A 504 18.26 -24.92 -1.80
CA PRO A 504 18.93 -26.14 -2.23
C PRO A 504 20.09 -26.45 -1.27
N GLY A 505 20.37 -27.71 -1.05
CA GLY A 505 21.49 -28.13 -0.22
C GLY A 505 22.80 -27.54 -0.74
N PHE A 506 23.80 -27.37 0.15
CA PHE A 506 25.10 -26.76 -0.22
C PHE A 506 25.74 -27.46 -1.44
N PHE A 507 25.72 -28.79 -1.47
CA PHE A 507 26.28 -29.55 -2.59
C PHE A 507 25.45 -29.44 -3.87
N ASP A 508 24.12 -29.35 -3.75
CA ASP A 508 23.22 -29.15 -4.90
C ASP A 508 23.43 -27.77 -5.51
N LEU A 509 23.66 -26.76 -4.69
CA LEU A 509 23.98 -25.41 -5.12
C LEU A 509 25.30 -25.35 -5.89
N ILE A 510 26.36 -25.97 -5.36
CA ILE A 510 27.66 -26.05 -6.04
C ILE A 510 27.51 -26.80 -7.38
N LYS A 511 26.74 -27.88 -7.41
CA LYS A 511 26.50 -28.65 -8.64
C LYS A 511 25.78 -27.80 -9.68
N LYS A 512 24.70 -27.07 -9.29
CA LYS A 512 23.97 -26.16 -10.17
C LYS A 512 24.88 -25.05 -10.69
N LEU A 513 25.66 -24.42 -9.83
CA LEU A 513 26.60 -23.35 -10.19
C LEU A 513 27.61 -23.83 -11.25
N ILE A 514 28.22 -25.01 -11.05
CA ILE A 514 29.16 -25.60 -12.02
C ILE A 514 28.46 -25.85 -13.36
N VAL A 515 27.27 -26.44 -13.36
CA VAL A 515 26.52 -26.73 -14.58
C VAL A 515 26.19 -25.47 -15.36
N ASN A 516 25.75 -24.39 -14.66
CA ASN A 516 25.37 -23.12 -15.29
C ASN A 516 26.59 -22.36 -15.82
N VAL A 517 27.73 -22.39 -15.11
CA VAL A 517 29.00 -21.83 -15.62
C VAL A 517 29.45 -22.56 -16.88
N LEU A 518 29.37 -23.91 -16.90
CA LEU A 518 29.70 -24.69 -18.08
C LEU A 518 28.79 -24.38 -19.28
N LYS A 519 27.49 -24.17 -19.05
CA LYS A 519 26.56 -23.75 -20.11
C LYS A 519 26.97 -22.42 -20.72
N ILE A 520 27.29 -21.41 -19.89
CA ILE A 520 27.76 -20.08 -20.38
C ILE A 520 29.05 -20.23 -21.20
N ILE A 521 30.00 -21.03 -20.73
CA ILE A 521 31.24 -21.27 -21.46
C ILE A 521 30.95 -21.90 -22.84
N ILE A 522 30.09 -22.91 -22.88
CA ILE A 522 29.73 -23.60 -24.14
C ILE A 522 29.01 -22.64 -25.08
N GLU A 523 28.05 -21.84 -24.60
CA GLU A 523 27.32 -20.86 -25.41
C GLU A 523 28.26 -19.74 -25.94
N THR A 524 29.20 -19.28 -25.11
CA THR A 524 30.18 -18.27 -25.49
C THR A 524 31.15 -18.81 -26.53
N LEU A 525 31.67 -20.03 -26.33
CA LEU A 525 32.52 -20.68 -27.31
C LEU A 525 31.76 -20.96 -28.62
N GLY A 526 30.50 -21.40 -28.54
CA GLY A 526 29.66 -21.60 -29.72
C GLY A 526 29.39 -20.33 -30.55
N LYS A 527 29.44 -19.15 -29.92
CA LYS A 527 29.35 -17.85 -30.61
C LYS A 527 30.68 -17.38 -31.19
N LEU A 528 31.80 -17.79 -30.62
CA LEU A 528 33.14 -17.47 -31.14
C LEU A 528 33.53 -18.30 -32.37
N PHE A 529 32.91 -19.47 -32.57
CA PHE A 529 33.16 -20.37 -33.70
C PHE A 529 32.06 -20.31 -34.79
N LYS A 530 31.12 -19.37 -34.68
CA LYS A 530 30.20 -18.96 -35.75
C LYS A 530 30.65 -17.65 -36.35
#